data_c802d0293534cabc9ab3c96e4656cbb1
#
_entry.id   c802d0293534cabc9ab3c96e4656cbb1
#
_cell.length_a   1.000
_cell.length_b   1.000
_cell.length_c   1.000
_cell.angle_alpha   90.00
_cell.angle_beta   90.00
_cell.angle_gamma   90.00
#
_symmetry.space_group_name_H-M   'P 1'
#
loop_
_entity.id
_entity.type
_entity.pdbx_description
1 polymer ?
#
loop_
_entity_poly.entity_id
_entity_poly.type
_entity_poly.pdbx_seq_one_letter_code
_entity_poly.pdbx_strand_id
1 'polypeptide(L)'
;MSKIKKCLLYGGIEKEQYKMISSEIDRSNRKSIIILSFACMFVFSLRLCLTYSAVPDVNRIIFLNAILLFGILTIGNIIVPNTHLFVHISAYLFLAFFLSVGILSSIGSGSIHERTTLYLVFITIAPMLFALNAIELIAIIAPAEMIYLVL
;
A
#
# COMPACT_ATOMS: atom_id res chain seq x y z
N MET A 1 20.60 3.77 -23.92
CA MET A 1 19.54 4.17 -22.96
C MET A 1 20.13 5.22 -22.02
N SER A 2 19.44 6.36 -21.76
CA SER A 2 19.99 7.41 -20.88
C SER A 2 20.13 6.89 -19.44
N LYS A 3 21.13 7.39 -18.68
CA LYS A 3 21.36 7.01 -17.28
C LYS A 3 20.11 7.22 -16.42
N ILE A 4 19.35 8.29 -16.70
CA ILE A 4 18.10 8.62 -16.01
C ILE A 4 17.04 7.54 -16.24
N LYS A 5 16.85 7.09 -17.49
CA LYS A 5 15.89 6.04 -17.83
C LYS A 5 16.26 4.69 -17.19
N LYS A 6 17.55 4.39 -17.10
CA LYS A 6 18.06 3.19 -16.43
C LYS A 6 17.76 3.22 -14.91
N CYS A 7 17.99 4.37 -14.27
CA CYS A 7 17.73 4.55 -12.85
C CYS A 7 16.24 4.46 -12.53
N LEU A 8 15.39 5.13 -13.31
CA LEU A 8 13.94 5.19 -13.08
C LEU A 8 13.22 3.84 -13.30
N LEU A 9 13.61 3.10 -14.34
CA LEU A 9 12.93 1.85 -14.72
C LEU A 9 13.52 0.61 -14.07
N TYR A 10 14.81 0.59 -13.80
CA TYR A 10 15.52 -0.62 -13.37
C TYR A 10 16.35 -0.42 -12.09
N GLY A 11 16.12 0.66 -11.34
CA GLY A 11 16.87 0.95 -10.12
C GLY A 11 18.38 1.10 -10.34
N GLY A 12 18.81 1.50 -11.56
CA GLY A 12 20.22 1.69 -11.90
C GLY A 12 20.93 0.43 -12.45
N ILE A 13 20.35 -0.77 -12.35
CA ILE A 13 20.90 -2.01 -12.91
C ILE A 13 20.57 -2.20 -14.39
N GLU A 14 21.24 -3.14 -15.04
CA GLU A 14 20.98 -3.42 -16.46
C GLU A 14 19.70 -4.20 -16.65
N LYS A 15 19.01 -3.96 -17.78
CA LYS A 15 17.71 -4.60 -18.08
C LYS A 15 17.79 -6.13 -18.00
N GLU A 16 18.90 -6.71 -18.43
CA GLU A 16 19.11 -8.16 -18.40
C GLU A 16 19.28 -8.66 -16.95
N GLN A 17 20.07 -7.95 -16.16
CA GLN A 17 20.24 -8.26 -14.74
C GLN A 17 18.93 -8.10 -13.97
N TYR A 18 18.16 -7.02 -14.24
CA TYR A 18 16.84 -6.83 -13.65
C TYR A 18 15.91 -7.99 -13.99
N LYS A 19 15.91 -8.47 -15.24
CA LYS A 19 15.10 -9.61 -15.64
C LYS A 19 15.47 -10.91 -14.90
N MET A 20 16.75 -11.10 -14.60
CA MET A 20 17.21 -12.29 -13.85
C MET A 20 16.70 -12.29 -12.39
N ILE A 21 16.68 -11.11 -11.75
CA ILE A 21 16.24 -10.99 -10.35
C ILE A 21 14.74 -10.70 -10.19
N SER A 22 14.02 -10.40 -11.28
CA SER A 22 12.60 -10.02 -11.23
C SER A 22 11.72 -11.10 -10.56
N SER A 23 12.00 -12.38 -10.81
CA SER A 23 11.26 -13.47 -10.18
C SER A 23 11.44 -13.53 -8.65
N GLU A 24 12.62 -13.15 -8.15
CA GLU A 24 12.89 -13.05 -6.72
C GLU A 24 12.21 -11.84 -6.10
N ILE A 25 12.22 -10.71 -6.83
CA ILE A 25 11.49 -9.50 -6.43
C ILE A 25 10.00 -9.80 -6.31
N ASP A 26 9.41 -10.46 -7.31
CA ASP A 26 8.00 -10.86 -7.29
C ASP A 26 7.68 -11.79 -6.11
N ARG A 27 8.54 -12.78 -5.86
CA ARG A 27 8.38 -13.68 -4.73
C ARG A 27 8.46 -12.93 -3.39
N SER A 28 9.37 -11.98 -3.27
CA SER A 28 9.50 -11.13 -2.09
C SER A 28 8.29 -10.23 -1.90
N ASN A 29 7.87 -9.52 -2.94
CA ASN A 29 6.70 -8.65 -2.92
C ASN A 29 5.43 -9.44 -2.55
N ARG A 30 5.23 -10.62 -3.13
CA ARG A 30 4.08 -11.49 -2.79
C ARG A 30 4.06 -11.87 -1.32
N LYS A 31 5.19 -12.26 -0.74
CA LYS A 31 5.29 -12.56 0.70
C LYS A 31 4.95 -11.33 1.54
N SER A 32 5.50 -10.19 1.15
CA SER A 32 5.22 -8.91 1.83
C SER A 32 3.75 -8.56 1.76
N ILE A 33 3.07 -8.70 0.60
CA ILE A 33 1.64 -8.45 0.46
C ILE A 33 0.83 -9.32 1.43
N ILE A 34 1.11 -10.63 1.49
CA ILE A 34 0.39 -11.55 2.38
C ILE A 34 0.57 -11.15 3.85
N ILE A 35 1.82 -10.95 4.28
CA ILE A 35 2.15 -10.62 5.68
C ILE A 35 1.54 -9.27 6.07
N LEU A 36 1.73 -8.25 5.24
CA LEU A 36 1.28 -6.89 5.53
C LEU A 36 -0.25 -6.79 5.47
N SER A 37 -0.91 -7.43 4.50
CA SER A 37 -2.37 -7.46 4.44
C SER A 37 -2.95 -8.14 5.67
N PHE A 38 -2.38 -9.26 6.11
CA PHE A 38 -2.80 -9.93 7.33
C PHE A 38 -2.58 -9.05 8.57
N ALA A 39 -1.43 -8.39 8.67
CA ALA A 39 -1.13 -7.45 9.75
C ALA A 39 -2.12 -6.27 9.77
N CYS A 40 -2.43 -5.68 8.61
CA CYS A 40 -3.43 -4.62 8.49
C CYS A 40 -4.83 -5.09 8.93
N MET A 41 -5.26 -6.27 8.47
CA MET A 41 -6.53 -6.87 8.92
C MET A 41 -6.56 -7.01 10.45
N PHE A 42 -5.50 -7.54 11.04
CA PHE A 42 -5.41 -7.74 12.47
C PHE A 42 -5.49 -6.41 13.24
N VAL A 43 -4.72 -5.40 12.81
CA VAL A 43 -4.71 -4.07 13.46
C VAL A 43 -6.07 -3.40 13.37
N PHE A 44 -6.71 -3.41 12.19
CA PHE A 44 -8.03 -2.79 12.03
C PHE A 44 -9.13 -3.56 12.78
N SER A 45 -9.06 -4.88 12.82
CA SER A 45 -9.99 -5.71 13.62
C SER A 45 -9.82 -5.44 15.10
N LEU A 46 -8.58 -5.39 15.59
CA LEU A 46 -8.28 -5.07 16.99
C LEU A 46 -8.80 -3.68 17.37
N ARG A 47 -8.56 -2.69 16.51
CA ARG A 47 -9.07 -1.32 16.73
C ARG A 47 -10.59 -1.27 16.78
N LEU A 48 -11.28 -1.97 15.88
CA LEU A 48 -12.75 -2.08 15.93
C LEU A 48 -13.23 -2.72 17.22
N CYS A 49 -12.61 -3.82 17.66
CA CYS A 49 -13.02 -4.52 18.89
C CYS A 49 -12.81 -3.67 20.14
N LEU A 50 -11.63 -3.00 20.24
CA LEU A 50 -11.28 -2.24 21.45
C LEU A 50 -12.00 -0.89 21.57
N THR A 51 -12.35 -0.27 20.45
CA THR A 51 -12.88 1.10 20.44
C THR A 51 -14.24 1.20 19.74
N TYR A 52 -14.99 0.09 19.66
CA TYR A 52 -16.23 0.03 18.87
C TYR A 52 -17.25 1.11 19.25
N SER A 53 -17.45 1.35 20.55
CA SER A 53 -18.39 2.37 21.05
C SER A 53 -17.88 3.81 20.89
N ALA A 54 -16.58 4.01 20.80
CA ALA A 54 -15.94 5.32 20.71
C ALA A 54 -15.62 5.75 19.27
N VAL A 55 -15.67 4.81 18.31
CA VAL A 55 -15.35 5.12 16.89
C VAL A 55 -16.60 5.66 16.20
N PRO A 56 -16.51 6.82 15.52
CA PRO A 56 -17.59 7.34 14.68
C PRO A 56 -18.03 6.34 13.61
N ASP A 57 -19.30 6.32 13.25
CA ASP A 57 -19.88 5.35 12.30
C ASP A 57 -19.15 5.34 10.94
N VAL A 58 -18.74 6.52 10.46
CA VAL A 58 -17.97 6.65 9.21
C VAL A 58 -16.64 5.87 9.30
N ASN A 59 -15.91 6.01 10.39
CA ASN A 59 -14.64 5.31 10.58
C ASN A 59 -14.83 3.79 10.75
N ARG A 60 -15.95 3.34 11.31
CA ARG A 60 -16.29 1.91 11.36
C ARG A 60 -16.44 1.32 9.98
N ILE A 61 -17.16 2.01 9.09
CA ILE A 61 -17.34 1.58 7.70
C ILE A 61 -15.98 1.52 6.98
N ILE A 62 -15.11 2.51 7.18
CA ILE A 62 -13.76 2.54 6.59
C ILE A 62 -12.95 1.32 7.06
N PHE A 63 -12.93 1.03 8.37
CA PHE A 63 -12.17 -0.10 8.90
C PHE A 63 -12.73 -1.46 8.45
N LEU A 64 -14.05 -1.63 8.39
CA LEU A 64 -14.67 -2.85 7.87
C LEU A 64 -14.32 -3.09 6.40
N ASN A 65 -14.40 -2.06 5.55
CA ASN A 65 -13.99 -2.14 4.17
C ASN A 65 -12.49 -2.45 4.03
N ALA A 66 -11.65 -1.84 4.85
CA ALA A 66 -10.21 -2.12 4.86
C ALA A 66 -9.92 -3.59 5.21
N ILE A 67 -10.57 -4.14 6.25
CA ILE A 67 -10.44 -5.55 6.63
C ILE A 67 -10.83 -6.47 5.47
N LEU A 68 -11.96 -6.19 4.81
CA LEU A 68 -12.46 -6.97 3.69
C LEU A 68 -11.50 -6.93 2.50
N LEU A 69 -11.01 -5.75 2.13
CA LEU A 69 -10.12 -5.55 0.99
C LEU A 69 -8.75 -6.20 1.22
N PHE A 70 -8.15 -6.03 2.41
CA PHE A 70 -6.90 -6.70 2.76
C PHE A 70 -7.08 -8.22 2.89
N GLY A 71 -8.26 -8.70 3.31
CA GLY A 71 -8.63 -10.11 3.30
C GLY A 71 -8.65 -10.70 1.90
N ILE A 72 -9.29 -10.02 0.95
CA ILE A 72 -9.31 -10.42 -0.46
C ILE A 72 -7.89 -10.46 -1.04
N LEU A 73 -7.05 -9.45 -0.73
CA LEU A 73 -5.65 -9.43 -1.18
C LEU A 73 -4.85 -10.61 -0.60
N THR A 74 -5.03 -10.92 0.69
CA THR A 74 -4.37 -12.07 1.33
C THR A 74 -4.76 -13.37 0.65
N ILE A 75 -6.06 -13.64 0.54
CA ILE A 75 -6.59 -14.86 -0.07
C ILE A 75 -6.18 -14.97 -1.53
N GLY A 76 -6.32 -13.89 -2.30
CA GLY A 76 -5.92 -13.84 -3.71
C GLY A 76 -4.45 -14.20 -3.90
N ASN A 77 -3.56 -13.64 -3.07
CA ASN A 77 -2.13 -13.93 -3.16
C ASN A 77 -1.75 -15.33 -2.64
N ILE A 78 -2.60 -16.01 -1.87
CA ILE A 78 -2.40 -17.41 -1.48
C ILE A 78 -2.82 -18.35 -2.61
N ILE A 79 -3.97 -18.11 -3.24
CA ILE A 79 -4.61 -19.03 -4.20
C ILE A 79 -4.06 -18.86 -5.62
N VAL A 80 -3.87 -17.62 -6.08
CA VAL A 80 -3.49 -17.34 -7.48
C VAL A 80 -2.02 -17.66 -7.71
N PRO A 81 -1.66 -18.32 -8.85
CA PRO A 81 -0.27 -18.58 -9.21
C PRO A 81 0.60 -17.32 -9.23
N ASN A 82 1.88 -17.49 -8.91
CA ASN A 82 2.86 -16.40 -8.86
C ASN A 82 3.22 -15.92 -10.27
N THR A 83 2.40 -15.05 -10.87
CA THR A 83 2.71 -14.38 -12.13
C THR A 83 3.17 -12.94 -11.84
N HIS A 84 4.16 -12.47 -12.58
CA HIS A 84 4.71 -11.11 -12.47
C HIS A 84 3.59 -10.04 -12.47
N LEU A 85 2.68 -10.11 -13.45
CA LEU A 85 1.58 -9.17 -13.58
C LEU A 85 0.66 -9.16 -12.35
N PHE A 86 0.30 -10.34 -11.83
CA PHE A 86 -0.60 -10.45 -10.68
C PHE A 86 0.03 -9.87 -9.41
N VAL A 87 1.31 -10.15 -9.17
CA VAL A 87 2.03 -9.64 -8.00
C VAL A 87 2.14 -8.10 -8.04
N HIS A 88 2.47 -7.54 -9.22
CA HIS A 88 2.51 -6.08 -9.39
C HIS A 88 1.15 -5.42 -9.19
N ILE A 89 0.10 -5.95 -9.79
CA ILE A 89 -1.27 -5.43 -9.59
C ILE A 89 -1.65 -5.50 -8.10
N SER A 90 -1.35 -6.62 -7.43
CA SER A 90 -1.63 -6.79 -6.00
C SER A 90 -0.87 -5.78 -5.13
N ALA A 91 0.40 -5.49 -5.46
CA ALA A 91 1.20 -4.49 -4.76
C ALA A 91 0.62 -3.08 -4.95
N TYR A 92 0.20 -2.74 -6.16
CA TYR A 92 -0.45 -1.45 -6.44
C TYR A 92 -1.78 -1.31 -5.72
N LEU A 93 -2.61 -2.34 -5.73
CA LEU A 93 -3.89 -2.34 -5.00
C LEU A 93 -3.66 -2.21 -3.49
N PHE A 94 -2.68 -2.94 -2.95
CA PHE A 94 -2.32 -2.81 -1.54
C PHE A 94 -1.94 -1.37 -1.19
N LEU A 95 -1.03 -0.76 -1.95
CA LEU A 95 -0.59 0.62 -1.70
C LEU A 95 -1.73 1.63 -1.87
N ALA A 96 -2.56 1.48 -2.90
CA ALA A 96 -3.72 2.33 -3.12
C ALA A 96 -4.71 2.24 -1.95
N PHE A 97 -5.01 1.02 -1.47
CA PHE A 97 -5.89 0.84 -0.31
C PHE A 97 -5.26 1.37 0.97
N PHE A 98 -3.97 1.09 1.19
CA PHE A 98 -3.24 1.56 2.36
C PHE A 98 -3.24 3.09 2.45
N LEU A 99 -2.91 3.78 1.36
CA LEU A 99 -2.93 5.24 1.28
C LEU A 99 -4.35 5.81 1.41
N SER A 100 -5.35 5.17 0.79
CA SER A 100 -6.76 5.58 0.92
C SER A 100 -7.24 5.51 2.37
N VAL A 101 -6.90 4.45 3.08
CA VAL A 101 -7.21 4.32 4.52
C VAL A 101 -6.49 5.40 5.32
N GLY A 102 -5.23 5.72 4.98
CA GLY A 102 -4.47 6.81 5.59
C GLY A 102 -5.16 8.17 5.41
N ILE A 103 -5.56 8.49 4.18
CA ILE A 103 -6.29 9.74 3.86
C ILE A 103 -7.63 9.81 4.60
N LEU A 104 -8.46 8.77 4.48
CA LEU A 104 -9.80 8.73 5.09
C LEU A 104 -9.71 8.77 6.62
N SER A 105 -8.76 8.07 7.21
CA SER A 105 -8.55 8.12 8.67
C SER A 105 -8.05 9.48 9.13
N SER A 106 -7.26 10.18 8.32
CA SER A 106 -6.79 11.53 8.63
C SER A 106 -7.92 12.55 8.62
N ILE A 107 -8.84 12.46 7.67
CA ILE A 107 -10.02 13.34 7.59
C ILE A 107 -10.93 13.17 8.82
N GLY A 108 -11.07 11.93 9.33
CA GLY A 108 -11.85 11.62 10.52
C GLY A 108 -11.22 12.05 11.85
N SER A 109 -9.97 12.51 11.86
CA SER A 109 -9.31 12.97 13.10
C SER A 109 -9.70 14.40 13.47
N GLY A 110 -9.77 14.67 14.79
CA GLY A 110 -10.34 15.90 15.31
C GLY A 110 -9.51 17.18 15.04
N SER A 111 -8.18 17.09 14.96
CA SER A 111 -7.30 18.23 14.78
C SER A 111 -6.50 18.18 13.48
N ILE A 112 -6.20 19.34 12.89
CA ILE A 112 -5.38 19.45 11.66
C ILE A 112 -4.00 18.83 11.89
N HIS A 113 -3.42 18.99 13.07
CA HIS A 113 -2.11 18.43 13.40
C HIS A 113 -2.10 16.90 13.40
N GLU A 114 -3.11 16.27 13.99
CA GLU A 114 -3.26 14.81 13.97
C GLU A 114 -3.49 14.26 12.57
N ARG A 115 -4.29 14.96 11.76
CA ARG A 115 -4.55 14.62 10.35
C ARG A 115 -3.24 14.55 9.56
N THR A 116 -2.46 15.60 9.62
CA THR A 116 -1.19 15.70 8.90
C THR A 116 -0.20 14.64 9.37
N THR A 117 -0.09 14.40 10.67
CA THR A 117 0.83 13.41 11.23
C THR A 117 0.46 11.99 10.77
N LEU A 118 -0.81 11.61 10.83
CA LEU A 118 -1.27 10.30 10.37
C LEU A 118 -0.97 10.08 8.88
N TYR A 119 -1.32 11.05 8.04
CA TYR A 119 -1.05 10.95 6.61
C TYR A 119 0.44 10.84 6.30
N LEU A 120 1.29 11.66 6.94
CA LEU A 120 2.75 11.60 6.76
C LEU A 120 3.33 10.24 7.13
N VAL A 121 2.81 9.59 8.17
CA VAL A 121 3.22 8.23 8.54
C VAL A 121 2.91 7.24 7.41
N PHE A 122 1.69 7.27 6.86
CA PHE A 122 1.29 6.37 5.78
C PHE A 122 2.13 6.57 4.51
N ILE A 123 2.33 7.82 4.09
CA ILE A 123 3.06 8.13 2.86
C ILE A 123 4.55 7.84 2.98
N THR A 124 5.13 8.00 4.18
CA THR A 124 6.55 7.69 4.41
C THR A 124 6.81 6.19 4.41
N ILE A 125 5.87 5.39 4.93
CA ILE A 125 6.01 3.94 5.00
C ILE A 125 5.75 3.29 3.64
N ALA A 126 4.80 3.80 2.85
CA ALA A 126 4.37 3.22 1.58
C ALA A 126 5.52 2.81 0.64
N PRO A 127 6.53 3.66 0.34
CA PRO A 127 7.62 3.29 -0.56
C PRO A 127 8.56 2.22 0.00
N MET A 128 8.52 1.95 1.30
CA MET A 128 9.38 0.95 1.95
C MET A 128 8.78 -0.46 1.93
N LEU A 129 7.48 -0.59 1.62
CA LEU A 129 6.77 -1.85 1.75
C LEU A 129 7.09 -2.85 0.62
N PHE A 130 7.39 -2.33 -0.58
CA PHE A 130 7.59 -3.16 -1.77
C PHE A 130 8.78 -2.69 -2.59
N ALA A 131 9.44 -3.65 -3.24
CA ALA A 131 10.48 -3.36 -4.23
C ALA A 131 9.82 -2.97 -5.57
N LEU A 132 9.40 -1.72 -5.67
CA LEU A 132 8.83 -1.12 -6.88
C LEU A 132 9.81 -0.14 -7.53
N ASN A 133 9.63 0.11 -8.82
CA ASN A 133 10.40 1.11 -9.53
C ASN A 133 10.00 2.53 -9.10
N ALA A 134 10.92 3.48 -9.23
CA ALA A 134 10.65 4.87 -8.87
C ALA A 134 9.45 5.47 -9.62
N ILE A 135 9.26 5.10 -10.90
CA ILE A 135 8.11 5.55 -11.70
C ILE A 135 6.81 4.97 -11.13
N GLU A 136 6.80 3.70 -10.77
CA GLU A 136 5.64 3.02 -10.18
C GLU A 136 5.23 3.65 -8.86
N LEU A 137 6.22 3.94 -8.00
CA LEU A 137 5.98 4.63 -6.72
C LEU A 137 5.41 6.05 -6.93
N ILE A 138 6.00 6.82 -7.84
CA ILE A 138 5.52 8.17 -8.15
C ILE A 138 4.09 8.12 -8.69
N ALA A 139 3.77 7.14 -9.57
CA ALA A 139 2.43 6.99 -10.14
C ALA A 139 1.34 6.69 -9.08
N ILE A 140 1.72 6.12 -7.94
CA ILE A 140 0.78 5.83 -6.84
C ILE A 140 0.74 6.98 -5.83
N ILE A 141 1.90 7.51 -5.47
CA ILE A 141 2.04 8.51 -4.41
C ILE A 141 1.53 9.88 -4.88
N ALA A 142 1.86 10.30 -6.11
CA ALA A 142 1.48 11.63 -6.59
C ALA A 142 -0.04 11.86 -6.63
N PRO A 143 -0.88 10.92 -7.12
CA PRO A 143 -2.33 11.06 -7.01
C PRO A 143 -2.84 11.12 -5.56
N ALA A 144 -2.26 10.32 -4.65
CA ALA A 144 -2.64 10.32 -3.24
C ALA A 144 -2.34 11.67 -2.57
N GLU A 145 -1.17 12.27 -2.87
CA GLU A 145 -0.80 13.62 -2.42
C GLU A 145 -1.79 14.67 -2.96
N MET A 146 -2.10 14.61 -4.26
CA MET A 146 -3.05 15.56 -4.86
C MET A 146 -4.43 15.47 -4.22
N ILE A 147 -4.92 14.25 -3.96
CA ILE A 147 -6.22 14.04 -3.30
C ILE A 147 -6.17 14.60 -1.87
N TYR A 148 -5.10 14.32 -1.13
CA TYR A 148 -4.95 14.81 0.25
C TYR A 148 -4.88 16.34 0.33
N LEU A 149 -4.25 17.00 -0.65
CA LEU A 149 -4.13 18.47 -0.68
C LEU A 149 -5.45 19.18 -1.02
N VAL A 150 -6.39 18.47 -1.67
CA VAL A 150 -7.70 19.01 -2.06
C VAL A 150 -8.75 18.83 -0.96
N LEU A 151 -8.57 17.84 -0.07
CA LEU A 151 -9.49 17.50 1.02
C LEU A 151 -9.17 18.27 2.30
#